data_3692c70f04ab8e239443a7211cebc13f
#
_entry.id   3692c70f04ab8e239443a7211cebc13f
#
_cell.length_a   1.000
_cell.length_b   1.000
_cell.length_c   1.000
_cell.angle_alpha   90.00
_cell.angle_beta   90.00
_cell.angle_gamma   90.00
#
_symmetry.space_group_name_H-M   'P 1'
#
loop_
_entity.id
_entity.type
_entity.pdbx_description
1 polymer ?
#
loop_
_entity_poly.entity_id
_entity_poly.type
_entity_poly.pdbx_seq_one_letter_code
_entity_poly.pdbx_strand_id
1 'polypeptide(L)'
;MTVCGAVVQRSGSRRCYVRQLMTPALQDLYAPQNKCFGCGPANPKGLRIKSFLNGDVFVTTFMPETHHEAWEGVVNGGIVGCLFDCHSNWAAAYHLMTRAGTNDLPPTVTADFHVKLRKPTPSKGPVIVKAKVVESTDDRATVEATIEVDGVITSTCRGTFVAVKPGHPAYHRW
;
A
#
# COMPACT_ATOMS: atom_id res chain seq x y z
N MET A 1 -39.61 24.92 16.36
CA MET A 1 -39.00 24.36 17.60
C MET A 1 -38.89 22.85 17.38
N THR A 2 -37.73 22.35 17.02
CA THR A 2 -37.51 20.93 16.88
C THR A 2 -36.11 20.62 17.37
N VAL A 3 -36.02 19.84 18.41
CA VAL A 3 -34.81 19.47 19.13
C VAL A 3 -33.99 18.48 18.32
N CYS A 4 -32.76 18.84 18.09
CA CYS A 4 -31.75 17.98 17.47
C CYS A 4 -31.25 16.98 18.51
N GLY A 5 -31.50 15.70 18.28
CA GLY A 5 -31.00 14.61 19.11
C GLY A 5 -29.51 14.34 18.81
N ALA A 6 -28.72 14.32 19.85
CA ALA A 6 -27.30 14.02 19.81
C ALA A 6 -27.05 12.56 19.41
N VAL A 7 -26.36 12.33 18.30
CA VAL A 7 -25.84 11.03 17.90
C VAL A 7 -24.39 10.93 18.34
N VAL A 8 -24.14 9.95 19.21
CA VAL A 8 -22.83 9.61 19.74
C VAL A 8 -21.88 9.17 18.61
N GLN A 9 -20.75 9.84 18.51
CA GLN A 9 -19.71 9.61 17.50
C GLN A 9 -18.93 8.32 17.77
N ARG A 10 -19.06 7.35 16.85
CA ARG A 10 -18.00 6.38 16.58
C ARG A 10 -17.38 6.75 15.22
N SER A 11 -16.46 7.72 15.18
CA SER A 11 -16.18 8.47 13.96
C SER A 11 -14.79 8.31 13.34
N GLY A 12 -13.90 7.45 13.86
CA GLY A 12 -12.53 7.35 13.34
C GLY A 12 -12.41 6.67 11.97
N SER A 13 -13.02 5.49 11.79
CA SER A 13 -12.82 4.65 10.61
C SER A 13 -13.57 5.12 9.37
N ARG A 14 -14.78 5.63 9.51
CA ARG A 14 -15.59 6.11 8.37
C ARG A 14 -15.03 7.38 7.73
N ARG A 15 -14.45 8.28 8.52
CA ARG A 15 -13.89 9.53 8.02
C ARG A 15 -12.61 9.31 7.20
N CYS A 16 -11.80 8.33 7.58
CA CYS A 16 -10.60 7.95 6.84
C CYS A 16 -10.96 7.30 5.49
N TYR A 17 -11.95 6.41 5.47
CA TYR A 17 -12.42 5.70 4.28
C TYR A 17 -13.04 6.67 3.24
N VAL A 18 -13.88 7.61 3.69
CA VAL A 18 -14.51 8.62 2.81
C VAL A 18 -13.46 9.56 2.21
N ARG A 19 -12.43 9.96 2.98
CA ARG A 19 -11.34 10.81 2.46
C ARG A 19 -10.48 10.08 1.43
N GLN A 20 -10.31 8.79 1.56
CA GLN A 20 -9.59 7.95 0.60
C GLN A 20 -10.28 7.90 -0.78
N LEU A 21 -11.62 7.98 -0.82
CA LEU A 21 -12.39 8.00 -2.07
C LEU A 21 -12.33 9.37 -2.81
N MET A 22 -11.86 10.42 -2.15
CA MET A 22 -11.78 11.78 -2.70
C MET A 22 -10.42 12.15 -3.29
N THR A 23 -9.37 11.34 -3.05
CA THR A 23 -8.03 11.55 -3.58
C THR A 23 -7.66 10.44 -4.55
N PRO A 24 -7.07 10.78 -5.74
CA PRO A 24 -6.57 9.75 -6.64
C PRO A 24 -5.47 8.92 -5.96
N ALA A 25 -5.41 7.64 -6.29
CA ALA A 25 -4.32 6.79 -5.82
C ALA A 25 -2.99 7.18 -6.46
N LEU A 26 -1.89 6.97 -5.76
CA LEU A 26 -0.55 7.28 -6.28
C LEU A 26 -0.27 6.60 -7.62
N GLN A 27 -0.71 5.35 -7.78
CA GLN A 27 -0.58 4.59 -9.02
C GLN A 27 -1.27 5.28 -10.21
N ASP A 28 -2.45 5.82 -9.99
CA ASP A 28 -3.24 6.47 -11.03
C ASP A 28 -2.67 7.85 -11.41
N LEU A 29 -2.04 8.54 -10.45
CA LEU A 29 -1.41 9.84 -10.66
C LEU A 29 -0.07 9.73 -11.40
N TYR A 30 0.80 8.81 -10.96
CA TYR A 30 2.19 8.81 -11.37
C TYR A 30 2.54 7.73 -12.40
N ALA A 31 1.74 6.63 -12.47
CA ALA A 31 2.04 5.52 -13.36
C ALA A 31 0.77 4.84 -13.90
N PRO A 32 -0.14 5.57 -14.59
CA PRO A 32 -1.43 5.03 -15.04
C PRO A 32 -1.28 3.89 -16.06
N GLN A 33 -0.14 3.82 -16.78
CA GLN A 33 0.13 2.78 -17.77
C GLN A 33 0.92 1.58 -17.22
N ASN A 34 1.26 1.59 -15.93
CA ASN A 34 2.03 0.52 -15.30
C ASN A 34 1.25 -0.81 -15.33
N LYS A 35 1.96 -1.89 -15.70
CA LYS A 35 1.41 -3.25 -15.84
C LYS A 35 1.90 -4.21 -14.74
N CYS A 36 2.44 -3.70 -13.63
CA CYS A 36 2.84 -4.52 -12.50
C CYS A 36 1.69 -5.43 -12.06
N PHE A 37 2.00 -6.69 -11.75
CA PHE A 37 1.01 -7.65 -11.25
C PHE A 37 0.31 -7.16 -9.96
N GLY A 38 1.08 -6.62 -9.02
CA GLY A 38 0.51 -6.18 -7.74
C GLY A 38 -0.25 -4.85 -7.85
N CYS A 39 0.35 -3.81 -8.44
CA CYS A 39 -0.17 -2.44 -8.33
C CYS A 39 -0.44 -1.73 -9.66
N GLY A 40 -0.22 -2.38 -10.80
CA GLY A 40 -0.37 -1.75 -12.11
C GLY A 40 -1.82 -1.42 -12.48
N PRO A 41 -2.17 -0.13 -12.69
CA PRO A 41 -3.52 0.25 -13.10
C PRO A 41 -3.93 -0.36 -14.44
N ALA A 42 -2.97 -0.51 -15.36
CA ALA A 42 -3.19 -1.03 -16.71
C ALA A 42 -3.13 -2.57 -16.80
N ASN A 43 -2.95 -3.29 -15.69
CA ASN A 43 -3.01 -4.75 -15.67
C ASN A 43 -4.39 -5.25 -15.23
N PRO A 44 -5.26 -5.71 -16.14
CA PRO A 44 -6.59 -6.17 -15.77
C PRO A 44 -6.60 -7.49 -14.99
N LYS A 45 -5.48 -8.23 -15.00
CA LYS A 45 -5.31 -9.51 -14.28
C LYS A 45 -4.48 -9.36 -13.00
N GLY A 46 -4.07 -8.12 -12.65
CA GLY A 46 -3.31 -7.85 -11.43
C GLY A 46 -4.19 -7.59 -10.23
N LEU A 47 -3.58 -7.50 -9.05
CA LEU A 47 -4.27 -7.18 -7.80
C LEU A 47 -4.76 -5.73 -7.74
N ARG A 48 -4.19 -4.85 -8.56
CA ARG A 48 -4.53 -3.42 -8.72
C ARG A 48 -4.56 -2.67 -7.39
N ILE A 49 -3.56 -2.93 -6.58
CA ILE A 49 -3.35 -2.28 -5.27
C ILE A 49 -3.28 -0.76 -5.46
N LYS A 50 -4.01 -0.01 -4.64
CA LYS A 50 -4.08 1.45 -4.68
C LYS A 50 -3.55 2.04 -3.39
N SER A 51 -2.52 2.86 -3.47
CA SER A 51 -1.86 3.48 -2.31
C SER A 51 -2.29 4.93 -2.15
N PHE A 52 -2.60 5.31 -0.92
CA PHE A 52 -3.04 6.65 -0.55
C PHE A 52 -2.21 7.16 0.62
N LEU A 53 -1.85 8.44 0.60
CA LEU A 53 -1.19 9.08 1.73
C LEU A 53 -2.24 9.60 2.74
N ASN A 54 -2.06 9.27 4.01
CA ASN A 54 -2.86 9.75 5.10
C ASN A 54 -1.96 10.25 6.26
N GLY A 55 -1.70 11.55 6.28
CA GLY A 55 -0.67 12.12 7.15
C GLY A 55 0.72 11.65 6.74
N ASP A 56 1.41 10.93 7.61
CA ASP A 56 2.74 10.33 7.40
C ASP A 56 2.69 8.81 7.14
N VAL A 57 1.49 8.25 7.03
CA VAL A 57 1.25 6.82 6.80
C VAL A 57 0.61 6.62 5.44
N PHE A 58 1.13 5.68 4.67
CA PHE A 58 0.49 5.21 3.44
C PHE A 58 -0.49 4.09 3.79
N VAL A 59 -1.68 4.15 3.17
CA VAL A 59 -2.75 3.20 3.44
C VAL A 59 -3.32 2.66 2.13
N THR A 60 -3.58 1.36 2.11
CA THR A 60 -4.39 0.72 1.08
C THR A 60 -5.43 -0.19 1.72
N THR A 61 -6.57 -0.32 1.06
CA THR A 61 -7.60 -1.32 1.40
C THR A 61 -7.71 -2.28 0.23
N PHE A 62 -7.45 -3.54 0.48
CA PHE A 62 -7.57 -4.62 -0.49
C PHE A 62 -8.76 -5.51 -0.14
N MET A 63 -9.58 -5.82 -1.14
CA MET A 63 -10.70 -6.75 -1.01
C MET A 63 -10.30 -8.08 -1.64
N PRO A 64 -9.99 -9.11 -0.84
CA PRO A 64 -9.67 -10.43 -1.39
C PRO A 64 -10.87 -11.04 -2.11
N GLU A 65 -10.57 -11.81 -3.14
CA GLU A 65 -11.50 -12.69 -3.83
C GLU A 65 -11.10 -14.15 -3.60
N THR A 66 -11.97 -15.10 -3.89
CA THR A 66 -11.72 -16.54 -3.61
C THR A 66 -10.45 -17.07 -4.28
N HIS A 67 -10.09 -16.55 -5.47
CA HIS A 67 -8.85 -16.96 -6.16
C HIS A 67 -7.57 -16.39 -5.52
N HIS A 68 -7.70 -15.49 -4.52
CA HIS A 68 -6.60 -15.01 -3.71
C HIS A 68 -6.35 -15.88 -2.47
N GLU A 69 -7.15 -16.91 -2.23
CA GLU A 69 -7.06 -17.76 -1.06
C GLU A 69 -5.99 -18.86 -1.22
N ALA A 70 -5.37 -19.23 -0.11
CA ALA A 70 -4.57 -20.44 0.00
C ALA A 70 -5.45 -21.65 0.33
N TRP A 71 -6.45 -21.43 1.18
CA TRP A 71 -7.55 -22.33 1.53
C TRP A 71 -8.74 -21.48 1.98
N GLU A 72 -9.90 -22.09 2.09
CA GLU A 72 -11.14 -21.38 2.38
C GLU A 72 -11.01 -20.40 3.54
N GLY A 73 -11.31 -19.15 3.28
CA GLY A 73 -11.34 -18.06 4.27
C GLY A 73 -9.98 -17.44 4.60
N VAL A 74 -8.86 -17.87 3.96
CA VAL A 74 -7.52 -17.37 4.28
C VAL A 74 -6.75 -16.93 3.04
N VAL A 75 -6.28 -15.70 3.05
CA VAL A 75 -5.47 -15.10 1.97
C VAL A 75 -4.14 -15.82 1.81
N ASN A 76 -3.76 -16.12 0.56
CA ASN A 76 -2.48 -16.73 0.22
C ASN A 76 -1.29 -15.88 0.68
N GLY A 77 -0.27 -16.51 1.26
CA GLY A 77 0.93 -15.81 1.76
C GLY A 77 1.71 -15.06 0.69
N GLY A 78 1.70 -15.53 -0.56
CA GLY A 78 2.28 -14.82 -1.70
C GLY A 78 1.52 -13.53 -2.03
N ILE A 79 0.18 -13.55 -1.91
CA ILE A 79 -0.65 -12.33 -2.05
C ILE A 79 -0.33 -11.34 -0.92
N VAL A 80 -0.21 -11.82 0.33
CA VAL A 80 0.25 -11.00 1.47
C VAL A 80 1.61 -10.36 1.19
N GLY A 81 2.56 -11.13 0.66
CA GLY A 81 3.88 -10.61 0.23
C GLY A 81 3.76 -9.54 -0.85
N CYS A 82 2.93 -9.77 -1.86
CA CYS A 82 2.69 -8.80 -2.94
C CYS A 82 2.05 -7.49 -2.44
N LEU A 83 1.11 -7.59 -1.48
CA LEU A 83 0.51 -6.41 -0.84
C LEU A 83 1.58 -5.57 -0.15
N PHE A 84 2.47 -6.19 0.63
CA PHE A 84 3.56 -5.49 1.30
C PHE A 84 4.56 -4.91 0.32
N ASP A 85 5.04 -5.70 -0.63
CA ASP A 85 6.05 -5.27 -1.60
C ASP A 85 5.58 -4.05 -2.40
N CYS A 86 4.46 -4.16 -3.08
CA CYS A 86 3.95 -3.09 -3.93
C CYS A 86 3.57 -1.84 -3.13
N HIS A 87 2.86 -1.98 -2.02
CA HIS A 87 2.41 -0.83 -1.23
C HIS A 87 3.58 -0.09 -0.58
N SER A 88 4.56 -0.82 -0.03
CA SER A 88 5.76 -0.22 0.56
C SER A 88 6.68 0.41 -0.47
N ASN A 89 6.79 -0.17 -1.68
CA ASN A 89 7.54 0.41 -2.79
C ASN A 89 6.96 1.78 -3.18
N TRP A 90 5.64 1.92 -3.26
CA TRP A 90 4.99 3.20 -3.53
C TRP A 90 5.19 4.21 -2.40
N ALA A 91 5.17 3.78 -1.13
CA ALA A 91 5.49 4.64 0.00
C ALA A 91 6.93 5.15 -0.08
N ALA A 92 7.88 4.29 -0.41
CA ALA A 92 9.28 4.65 -0.58
C ALA A 92 9.49 5.62 -1.75
N ALA A 93 8.94 5.33 -2.93
CA ALA A 93 9.08 6.17 -4.12
C ALA A 93 8.52 7.59 -3.90
N TYR A 94 7.33 7.68 -3.34
CA TYR A 94 6.69 8.95 -3.03
C TYR A 94 7.48 9.75 -1.98
N HIS A 95 7.96 9.08 -0.94
CA HIS A 95 8.81 9.71 0.09
C HIS A 95 10.10 10.29 -0.51
N LEU A 96 10.81 9.50 -1.34
CA LEU A 96 12.06 9.96 -1.99
C LEU A 96 11.81 11.13 -2.94
N MET A 97 10.73 11.11 -3.72
CA MET A 97 10.30 12.24 -4.55
C MET A 97 10.10 13.51 -3.71
N THR A 98 9.33 13.40 -2.62
CA THR A 98 9.02 14.55 -1.75
C THR A 98 10.28 15.06 -1.03
N ARG A 99 11.15 14.16 -0.57
CA ARG A 99 12.42 14.50 0.07
C ARG A 99 13.34 15.25 -0.90
N ALA A 100 13.37 14.86 -2.17
CA ALA A 100 14.15 15.54 -3.21
C ALA A 100 13.56 16.89 -3.64
N GLY A 101 12.35 17.24 -3.18
CA GLY A 101 11.65 18.48 -3.56
C GLY A 101 11.24 18.52 -5.04
N THR A 102 11.00 17.36 -5.66
CA THR A 102 10.60 17.23 -7.08
C THR A 102 9.18 16.70 -7.20
N ASN A 103 8.64 16.74 -8.43
CA ASN A 103 7.37 16.10 -8.78
C ASN A 103 7.60 14.84 -9.64
N ASP A 104 8.85 14.47 -9.89
CA ASP A 104 9.22 13.31 -10.69
C ASP A 104 9.39 12.10 -9.76
N LEU A 105 8.48 11.15 -9.90
CA LEU A 105 8.52 9.93 -9.09
C LEU A 105 9.71 9.07 -9.52
N PRO A 106 10.70 8.83 -8.63
CA PRO A 106 11.84 8.00 -8.98
C PRO A 106 11.41 6.54 -9.18
N PRO A 107 11.86 5.84 -10.22
CA PRO A 107 11.65 4.41 -10.31
C PRO A 107 12.44 3.72 -9.20
N THR A 108 11.72 3.00 -8.33
CA THR A 108 12.31 2.28 -7.20
C THR A 108 12.18 0.78 -7.40
N VAL A 109 13.15 0.03 -6.90
CA VAL A 109 13.14 -1.43 -6.86
C VAL A 109 13.24 -1.92 -5.42
N THR A 110 12.68 -3.08 -5.16
CA THR A 110 12.78 -3.76 -3.87
C THR A 110 14.15 -4.40 -3.77
N ALA A 111 14.97 -3.95 -2.84
CA ALA A 111 16.29 -4.54 -2.56
C ALA A 111 16.16 -5.77 -1.65
N ASP A 112 15.35 -5.63 -0.61
CA ASP A 112 14.98 -6.72 0.30
C ASP A 112 13.62 -6.42 0.93
N PHE A 113 12.92 -7.46 1.40
CA PHE A 113 11.81 -7.31 2.33
C PHE A 113 11.64 -8.57 3.17
N HIS A 114 11.38 -8.36 4.45
CA HIS A 114 11.20 -9.42 5.42
C HIS A 114 9.77 -9.42 5.95
N VAL A 115 9.00 -10.45 5.59
CA VAL A 115 7.61 -10.63 5.99
C VAL A 115 7.51 -11.61 7.15
N LYS A 116 6.75 -11.24 8.19
CA LYS A 116 6.36 -12.13 9.28
C LYS A 116 4.86 -12.36 9.23
N LEU A 117 4.45 -13.56 8.85
CA LEU A 117 3.07 -14.03 8.91
C LEU A 117 2.79 -14.48 10.34
N ARG A 118 2.11 -13.66 11.13
CA ARG A 118 1.87 -13.89 12.57
C ARG A 118 0.60 -14.69 12.84
N LYS A 119 -0.41 -14.47 11.97
CA LYS A 119 -1.72 -15.11 12.03
C LYS A 119 -2.22 -15.33 10.61
N PRO A 120 -3.10 -16.32 10.37
CA PRO A 120 -3.84 -16.38 9.11
C PRO A 120 -4.53 -15.05 8.84
N THR A 121 -4.38 -14.52 7.61
CA THR A 121 -5.06 -13.29 7.20
C THR A 121 -6.43 -13.67 6.63
N PRO A 122 -7.56 -13.29 7.27
CA PRO A 122 -8.88 -13.60 6.75
C PRO A 122 -9.12 -13.00 5.37
N SER A 123 -9.77 -13.74 4.48
CA SER A 123 -10.16 -13.28 3.14
C SER A 123 -11.55 -12.63 3.10
N LYS A 124 -12.35 -12.82 4.14
CA LYS A 124 -13.68 -12.21 4.26
C LYS A 124 -13.56 -10.81 4.84
N GLY A 125 -13.81 -9.79 4.03
CA GLY A 125 -13.75 -8.39 4.42
C GLY A 125 -12.46 -7.67 3.99
N PRO A 126 -12.35 -6.38 4.35
CA PRO A 126 -11.24 -5.53 3.92
C PRO A 126 -9.93 -5.88 4.64
N VAL A 127 -8.89 -6.09 3.86
CA VAL A 127 -7.51 -6.19 4.33
C VAL A 127 -6.87 -4.80 4.24
N ILE A 128 -6.51 -4.22 5.37
CA ILE A 128 -5.92 -2.89 5.45
C ILE A 128 -4.40 -3.03 5.56
N VAL A 129 -3.68 -2.43 4.63
CA VAL A 129 -2.21 -2.33 4.70
C VAL A 129 -1.83 -0.91 5.07
N LYS A 130 -0.99 -0.78 6.08
CA LYS A 130 -0.42 0.51 6.51
C LYS A 130 1.08 0.43 6.36
N ALA A 131 1.70 1.43 5.73
CA ALA A 131 3.14 1.50 5.53
C ALA A 131 3.67 2.87 5.95
N LYS A 132 4.83 2.88 6.59
CA LYS A 132 5.51 4.09 7.04
C LYS A 132 7.00 4.00 6.72
N VAL A 133 7.56 5.06 6.13
CA VAL A 133 9.00 5.19 5.97
C VAL A 133 9.62 5.48 7.34
N VAL A 134 10.58 4.68 7.75
CA VAL A 134 11.25 4.78 9.06
C VAL A 134 12.69 5.27 8.94
N GLU A 135 13.36 5.01 7.82
CA GLU A 135 14.71 5.46 7.52
C GLU A 135 14.82 5.81 6.04
N SER A 136 15.62 6.82 5.68
CA SER A 136 15.90 7.13 4.27
C SER A 136 17.22 7.84 4.08
N THR A 137 17.83 7.60 2.91
CA THR A 137 18.90 8.41 2.32
C THR A 137 18.36 9.13 1.08
N ASP A 138 19.22 9.65 0.22
CA ASP A 138 18.78 10.36 -1.01
C ASP A 138 18.22 9.39 -2.07
N ASP A 139 18.66 8.14 -2.06
CA ASP A 139 18.26 7.14 -3.06
C ASP A 139 17.64 5.85 -2.46
N ARG A 140 17.44 5.80 -1.16
CA ARG A 140 16.97 4.60 -0.46
C ARG A 140 15.98 4.94 0.64
N ALA A 141 14.97 4.11 0.81
CA ALA A 141 14.04 4.19 1.93
C ALA A 141 13.77 2.81 2.53
N THR A 142 13.77 2.75 3.86
CA THR A 142 13.32 1.58 4.63
C THR A 142 11.90 1.84 5.11
N VAL A 143 11.01 0.89 4.86
CA VAL A 143 9.58 0.98 5.16
C VAL A 143 9.20 -0.13 6.13
N GLU A 144 8.46 0.22 7.17
CA GLU A 144 7.74 -0.72 8.02
C GLU A 144 6.26 -0.72 7.65
N ALA A 145 5.69 -1.93 7.56
CA ALA A 145 4.30 -2.08 7.19
C ALA A 145 3.59 -3.17 8.01
N THR A 146 2.27 -3.01 8.13
CA THR A 146 1.38 -3.96 8.81
C THR A 146 0.19 -4.29 7.93
N ILE A 147 -0.29 -5.52 8.02
CA ILE A 147 -1.60 -5.94 7.52
C ILE A 147 -2.53 -6.15 8.71
N GLU A 148 -3.71 -5.55 8.62
CA GLU A 148 -4.74 -5.57 9.64
C GLU A 148 -6.08 -5.99 9.03
N VAL A 149 -6.78 -6.88 9.72
CA VAL A 149 -8.17 -7.28 9.41
C VAL A 149 -8.97 -7.19 10.72
N ASP A 150 -10.09 -6.48 10.72
CA ASP A 150 -10.96 -6.26 11.88
C ASP A 150 -10.21 -5.78 13.14
N GLY A 151 -9.21 -4.88 12.96
CA GLY A 151 -8.41 -4.34 14.06
C GLY A 151 -7.30 -5.28 14.56
N VAL A 152 -7.12 -6.45 13.94
CA VAL A 152 -6.09 -7.42 14.32
C VAL A 152 -4.95 -7.40 13.31
N ILE A 153 -3.72 -7.14 13.77
CA ILE A 153 -2.52 -7.27 12.93
C ILE A 153 -2.25 -8.75 12.69
N THR A 154 -2.33 -9.16 11.42
CA THR A 154 -2.08 -10.54 10.98
C THR A 154 -0.66 -10.75 10.47
N SER A 155 -0.05 -9.69 9.90
CA SER A 155 1.28 -9.77 9.31
C SER A 155 2.03 -8.44 9.46
N THR A 156 3.36 -8.51 9.46
CA THR A 156 4.24 -7.33 9.49
C THR A 156 5.34 -7.49 8.44
N CYS A 157 5.82 -6.37 7.93
CA CYS A 157 6.92 -6.32 6.98
C CYS A 157 7.89 -5.19 7.33
N ARG A 158 9.18 -5.41 7.07
CA ARG A 158 10.20 -4.38 6.97
C ARG A 158 10.96 -4.62 5.66
N GLY A 159 11.09 -3.60 4.82
CA GLY A 159 11.74 -3.72 3.51
C GLY A 159 12.52 -2.48 3.14
N THR A 160 13.51 -2.65 2.27
CA THR A 160 14.36 -1.60 1.72
C THR A 160 14.11 -1.46 0.24
N PHE A 161 13.86 -0.22 -0.19
CA PHE A 161 13.56 0.14 -1.56
C PHE A 161 14.57 1.17 -2.05
N VAL A 162 15.07 1.00 -3.28
CA VAL A 162 16.17 1.79 -3.83
C VAL A 162 15.73 2.45 -5.14
N ALA A 163 15.93 3.76 -5.24
CA ALA A 163 15.75 4.51 -6.48
C ALA A 163 16.86 4.12 -7.47
N VAL A 164 16.46 3.76 -8.69
CA VAL A 164 17.41 3.35 -9.72
C VAL A 164 17.73 4.51 -10.67
N LYS A 165 18.97 4.50 -11.19
CA LYS A 165 19.49 5.53 -12.09
C LYS A 165 19.31 5.14 -13.57
N PRO A 166 19.45 6.09 -14.53
CA PRO A 166 19.52 5.78 -15.94
C PRO A 166 20.51 4.66 -16.24
N GLY A 167 20.12 3.73 -17.11
CA GLY A 167 20.90 2.52 -17.44
C GLY A 167 20.52 1.27 -16.62
N HIS A 168 19.78 1.41 -15.53
CA HIS A 168 19.23 0.25 -14.83
C HIS A 168 18.03 -0.34 -15.60
N PRO A 169 17.89 -1.68 -15.73
CA PRO A 169 16.77 -2.30 -16.48
C PRO A 169 15.37 -1.87 -16.01
N ALA A 170 15.21 -1.52 -14.75
CA ALA A 170 13.95 -1.06 -14.17
C ALA A 170 13.76 0.47 -14.24
N TYR A 171 14.63 1.23 -14.90
CA TYR A 171 14.55 2.70 -14.90
C TYR A 171 13.28 3.25 -15.54
N HIS A 172 12.69 2.54 -16.50
CA HIS A 172 11.48 2.95 -17.23
C HIS A 172 10.23 2.17 -16.81
N ARG A 173 10.14 1.71 -15.57
CA ARG A 173 9.05 0.84 -15.12
C ARG A 173 7.74 1.56 -14.80
N TRP A 174 7.78 2.88 -14.64
CA TRP A 174 6.58 3.70 -14.38
C TRP A 174 5.90 4.19 -15.64
#